data_65d91da60a7a5745cc28f5f02702a897
#
_entry.id   65d91da60a7a5745cc28f5f02702a897
#
_cell.length_a   1.000
_cell.length_b   1.000
_cell.length_c   1.000
_cell.angle_alpha   90.00
_cell.angle_beta   90.00
_cell.angle_gamma   90.00
#
_symmetry.space_group_name_H-M   'P 1'
#
loop_
_entity.id
_entity.type
_entity.pdbx_description
1 polymer ?
#
loop_
_entity_poly.entity_id
_entity_poly.type
_entity_poly.pdbx_seq_one_letter_code
_entity_poly.pdbx_strand_id
1 'polypeptide(L)'
;KVHHLRPVPGANKAKTRVGRGEGSKGKTAGRGTKGTKARNTVRVGFEGGQMPLHMRTPKLRGFKNPFRVEYQVVNLEKLAELYPKGGDVTVADLVAKGAVRKNEKVKVLGDGDIGVKLSVSVDKVSGSAEQKIVAAGGSVK
;
A
#
# COMPACT_ATOMS: atom_id res chain seq x y z
N LYS A 1 26.59 21.40 -19.61
CA LYS A 1 27.49 20.24 -19.88
C LYS A 1 27.37 19.23 -18.75
N VAL A 2 27.71 17.96 -18.98
CA VAL A 2 27.53 16.86 -18.00
C VAL A 2 28.24 17.15 -16.67
N HIS A 3 29.41 17.81 -16.68
CA HIS A 3 30.12 18.17 -15.46
C HIS A 3 29.44 19.26 -14.59
N HIS A 4 28.35 19.88 -15.06
CA HIS A 4 27.55 20.79 -14.26
C HIS A 4 26.47 20.07 -13.45
N LEU A 5 26.19 18.79 -13.76
CA LEU A 5 25.21 18.02 -13.01
C LEU A 5 25.67 17.86 -11.56
N ARG A 6 24.81 18.21 -10.63
CA ARG A 6 25.02 18.08 -9.18
C ARG A 6 23.78 17.45 -8.58
N PRO A 7 23.92 16.55 -7.61
CA PRO A 7 22.78 16.07 -6.84
C PRO A 7 22.13 17.22 -6.07
N VAL A 8 20.86 17.08 -5.77
CA VAL A 8 20.13 18.04 -4.92
C VAL A 8 20.89 18.18 -3.57
N PRO A 9 21.04 19.40 -3.03
CA PRO A 9 21.67 19.61 -1.73
C PRO A 9 21.05 18.73 -0.65
N GLY A 10 21.86 17.95 0.07
CA GLY A 10 21.42 17.01 1.09
C GLY A 10 21.06 15.59 0.62
N ALA A 11 21.03 15.31 -0.69
CA ALA A 11 20.81 13.97 -1.22
C ALA A 11 21.91 12.98 -0.82
N ASN A 12 23.14 13.46 -0.74
CA ASN A 12 24.30 12.67 -0.31
C ASN A 12 24.88 13.24 0.98
N LYS A 13 24.89 12.45 2.05
CA LYS A 13 25.60 12.78 3.30
C LYS A 13 26.86 11.90 3.41
N ALA A 14 27.97 12.50 3.69
CA ALA A 14 29.20 11.77 3.99
C ALA A 14 29.00 10.86 5.21
N LYS A 15 29.37 9.60 5.10
CA LYS A 15 29.28 8.63 6.20
C LYS A 15 30.18 9.09 7.35
N THR A 16 29.62 9.26 8.55
CA THR A 16 30.39 9.57 9.75
C THR A 16 31.28 8.39 10.13
N ARG A 17 32.59 8.59 10.13
CA ARG A 17 33.57 7.60 10.59
C ARG A 17 33.78 7.77 12.08
N VAL A 18 33.35 6.80 12.87
CA VAL A 18 33.48 6.82 14.34
C VAL A 18 34.88 6.33 14.78
N GLY A 19 35.31 6.70 16.00
CA GLY A 19 36.57 6.26 16.54
C GLY A 19 37.82 6.86 15.86
N ARG A 20 37.73 8.06 15.25
CA ARG A 20 38.79 8.75 14.53
C ARG A 20 39.32 10.01 15.27
N GLY A 21 39.27 9.97 16.59
CA GLY A 21 39.69 11.07 17.44
C GLY A 21 38.54 11.82 18.12
N GLU A 22 38.89 12.68 19.07
CA GLU A 22 37.91 13.33 19.93
C GLU A 22 37.14 14.50 19.26
N GLY A 23 37.68 15.07 18.19
CA GLY A 23 37.03 16.14 17.41
C GLY A 23 35.73 15.73 16.70
N SER A 24 35.33 14.46 16.79
CA SER A 24 34.12 13.89 16.23
C SER A 24 33.56 12.83 17.20
N LYS A 25 32.95 11.76 16.72
CA LYS A 25 32.53 10.61 17.54
C LYS A 25 33.73 9.67 17.83
N GLY A 26 34.72 10.18 18.56
CA GLY A 26 35.88 9.43 19.00
C GLY A 26 35.63 8.61 20.25
N LYS A 27 36.63 8.33 21.04
CA LYS A 27 36.60 7.64 22.34
C LYS A 27 35.66 6.42 22.36
N THR A 28 34.40 6.59 22.76
CA THR A 28 33.39 5.50 22.83
C THR A 28 32.63 5.23 21.50
N ALA A 29 32.92 6.01 20.46
CA ALA A 29 32.27 5.90 19.15
C ALA A 29 30.73 5.96 19.18
N GLY A 30 30.15 6.63 20.20
CA GLY A 30 28.71 6.74 20.40
C GLY A 30 28.05 5.53 21.08
N ARG A 31 28.85 4.56 21.56
CA ARG A 31 28.32 3.34 22.21
C ARG A 31 28.17 3.44 23.74
N GLY A 32 28.67 4.49 24.35
CA GLY A 32 28.74 4.62 25.81
C GLY A 32 29.86 3.79 26.44
N THR A 33 29.83 3.65 27.80
CA THR A 33 30.95 3.05 28.56
C THR A 33 30.83 1.59 28.85
N LYS A 34 29.66 1.11 29.25
CA LYS A 34 29.41 -0.30 29.65
C LYS A 34 28.14 -0.83 28.97
N GLY A 35 27.96 -2.13 28.98
CA GLY A 35 26.80 -2.84 28.43
C GLY A 35 27.12 -3.68 27.21
N THR A 36 26.21 -4.57 26.87
CA THR A 36 26.37 -5.52 25.78
C THR A 36 26.53 -4.83 24.43
N LYS A 37 25.76 -3.76 24.18
CA LYS A 37 25.83 -2.99 22.92
C LYS A 37 27.13 -2.20 22.74
N ALA A 38 27.85 -1.92 23.82
CA ALA A 38 29.17 -1.27 23.73
C ALA A 38 30.26 -2.22 23.24
N ARG A 39 30.14 -3.50 23.48
CA ARG A 39 31.17 -4.53 23.22
C ARG A 39 30.80 -5.49 22.12
N ASN A 40 29.53 -5.71 21.89
CA ASN A 40 29.06 -6.68 20.93
C ASN A 40 27.79 -6.19 20.21
N THR A 41 27.32 -6.96 19.24
CA THR A 41 26.07 -6.73 18.52
C THR A 41 24.98 -7.57 19.14
N VAL A 42 23.88 -6.93 19.56
CA VAL A 42 22.69 -7.60 20.09
C VAL A 42 21.72 -7.84 18.94
N ARG A 43 21.19 -9.03 18.82
CA ARG A 43 20.18 -9.38 17.82
C ARG A 43 18.94 -8.48 17.95
N VAL A 44 18.30 -8.17 16.84
CA VAL A 44 17.05 -7.41 16.83
C VAL A 44 15.97 -8.17 17.59
N GLY A 45 15.19 -7.45 18.43
CA GLY A 45 14.13 -8.05 19.23
C GLY A 45 14.57 -8.73 20.53
N PHE A 46 15.87 -8.65 20.90
CA PHE A 46 16.33 -9.15 22.19
C PHE A 46 15.96 -8.18 23.32
N GLU A 47 15.24 -8.65 24.33
CA GLU A 47 14.69 -7.88 25.46
C GLU A 47 15.42 -8.17 26.78
N GLY A 48 16.73 -8.47 26.75
CA GLY A 48 17.56 -8.63 27.96
C GLY A 48 17.26 -9.88 28.79
N GLY A 49 16.62 -10.91 28.20
CA GLY A 49 16.21 -12.13 28.89
C GLY A 49 14.70 -12.20 29.19
N GLN A 50 13.99 -11.10 29.08
CA GLN A 50 12.52 -11.10 29.08
C GLN A 50 12.01 -11.80 27.82
N MET A 51 10.88 -12.51 27.91
CA MET A 51 10.24 -13.13 26.76
C MET A 51 9.88 -12.06 25.73
N PRO A 52 10.42 -12.11 24.51
CA PRO A 52 10.15 -11.11 23.47
C PRO A 52 8.67 -10.96 23.14
N LEU A 53 8.25 -9.75 22.76
CA LEU A 53 6.83 -9.43 22.50
C LEU A 53 6.16 -10.40 21.54
N HIS A 54 6.84 -10.81 20.45
CA HIS A 54 6.31 -11.77 19.48
C HIS A 54 6.05 -13.16 20.05
N MET A 55 6.70 -13.51 21.16
CA MET A 55 6.46 -14.78 21.88
C MET A 55 5.40 -14.64 22.98
N ARG A 56 5.16 -13.42 23.48
CA ARG A 56 4.10 -13.13 24.46
C ARG A 56 2.73 -12.96 23.84
N THR A 57 2.68 -12.51 22.58
CA THR A 57 1.41 -12.34 21.88
C THR A 57 0.77 -13.69 21.57
N PRO A 58 -0.56 -13.84 21.77
CA PRO A 58 -1.25 -15.07 21.41
C PRO A 58 -1.18 -15.33 19.92
N LYS A 59 -1.11 -16.59 19.54
CA LYS A 59 -1.15 -17.00 18.13
C LYS A 59 -2.51 -16.64 17.52
N LEU A 60 -2.49 -16.16 16.29
CA LEU A 60 -3.72 -15.95 15.52
C LEU A 60 -4.49 -17.26 15.37
N ARG A 61 -5.77 -17.22 15.69
CA ARG A 61 -6.68 -18.35 15.50
C ARG A 61 -7.18 -18.43 14.07
N GLY A 62 -7.57 -19.63 13.63
CA GLY A 62 -8.10 -19.87 12.30
C GLY A 62 -7.02 -20.22 11.27
N PHE A 63 -7.42 -20.22 10.03
CA PHE A 63 -6.57 -20.55 8.88
C PHE A 63 -6.81 -19.56 7.73
N LYS A 64 -5.85 -19.46 6.83
CA LYS A 64 -6.03 -18.71 5.58
C LYS A 64 -6.67 -19.65 4.54
N ASN A 65 -7.86 -19.29 4.06
CA ASN A 65 -8.50 -20.05 3.00
C ASN A 65 -7.68 -19.95 1.69
N PRO A 66 -7.09 -21.06 1.19
CA PRO A 66 -6.28 -21.06 -0.03
C PRO A 66 -7.12 -20.77 -1.29
N PHE A 67 -8.43 -20.97 -1.23
CA PHE A 67 -9.38 -20.71 -2.33
C PHE A 67 -10.04 -19.34 -2.27
N ARG A 68 -9.54 -18.45 -1.41
CA ARG A 68 -10.06 -17.09 -1.31
C ARG A 68 -9.84 -16.35 -2.63
N VAL A 69 -10.93 -15.86 -3.21
CA VAL A 69 -10.90 -14.96 -4.36
C VAL A 69 -11.00 -13.52 -3.87
N GLU A 70 -9.98 -12.74 -4.13
CA GLU A 70 -9.96 -11.32 -3.82
C GLU A 70 -10.38 -10.51 -5.05
N TYR A 71 -11.09 -9.40 -4.80
CA TYR A 71 -11.53 -8.48 -5.83
C TYR A 71 -11.02 -7.08 -5.53
N GLN A 72 -10.59 -6.38 -6.56
CA GLN A 72 -10.42 -4.93 -6.46
C GLN A 72 -11.79 -4.27 -6.50
N VAL A 73 -12.02 -3.36 -5.58
CA VAL A 73 -13.30 -2.66 -5.44
C VAL A 73 -13.24 -1.33 -6.18
N VAL A 74 -14.30 -1.05 -6.95
CA VAL A 74 -14.56 0.25 -7.55
C VAL A 74 -15.95 0.69 -7.12
N ASN A 75 -16.08 1.85 -6.51
CA ASN A 75 -17.36 2.41 -6.07
C ASN A 75 -18.02 3.21 -7.19
N LEU A 76 -19.36 3.36 -7.11
CA LEU A 76 -20.15 4.09 -8.10
C LEU A 76 -19.71 5.55 -8.24
N GLU A 77 -19.36 6.20 -7.13
CA GLU A 77 -18.81 7.55 -7.12
C GLU A 77 -17.58 7.65 -8.04
N LYS A 78 -16.66 6.69 -7.92
CA LYS A 78 -15.45 6.65 -8.77
C LYS A 78 -15.77 6.41 -10.24
N LEU A 79 -16.79 5.60 -10.53
CA LEU A 79 -17.27 5.41 -11.90
C LEU A 79 -17.87 6.70 -12.47
N ALA A 80 -18.63 7.46 -11.66
CA ALA A 80 -19.18 8.76 -12.09
C ALA A 80 -18.09 9.77 -12.42
N GLU A 81 -17.00 9.82 -11.64
CA GLU A 81 -15.83 10.66 -11.93
C GLU A 81 -15.12 10.26 -13.23
N LEU A 82 -14.92 8.96 -13.45
CA LEU A 82 -14.18 8.44 -14.61
C LEU A 82 -14.99 8.49 -15.91
N TYR A 83 -16.32 8.47 -15.81
CA TYR A 83 -17.25 8.44 -16.96
C TYR A 83 -18.33 9.52 -16.85
N PRO A 84 -17.98 10.81 -16.85
CA PRO A 84 -18.94 11.90 -16.67
C PRO A 84 -19.96 12.00 -17.83
N LYS A 85 -19.64 11.46 -18.99
CA LYS A 85 -20.53 11.41 -20.17
C LYS A 85 -21.28 10.07 -20.30
N GLY A 86 -21.08 9.15 -19.38
CA GLY A 86 -21.57 7.77 -19.50
C GLY A 86 -20.78 6.91 -20.48
N GLY A 87 -21.29 5.72 -20.81
CA GLY A 87 -20.70 4.81 -21.78
C GLY A 87 -20.44 3.40 -21.24
N ASP A 88 -19.63 2.64 -21.96
CA ASP A 88 -19.29 1.27 -21.61
C ASP A 88 -18.11 1.25 -20.62
N VAL A 89 -18.26 0.47 -19.56
CA VAL A 89 -17.25 0.28 -18.52
C VAL A 89 -16.76 -1.15 -18.58
N THR A 90 -15.55 -1.35 -19.09
CA THR A 90 -14.88 -2.65 -19.13
C THR A 90 -13.72 -2.71 -18.16
N VAL A 91 -13.29 -3.92 -17.77
CA VAL A 91 -12.10 -4.10 -16.92
C VAL A 91 -10.86 -3.49 -17.58
N ALA A 92 -10.73 -3.63 -18.92
CA ALA A 92 -9.61 -3.07 -19.67
C ALA A 92 -9.57 -1.53 -19.59
N ASP A 93 -10.72 -0.86 -19.69
CA ASP A 93 -10.82 0.59 -19.60
C ASP A 93 -10.52 1.09 -18.19
N LEU A 94 -10.97 0.36 -17.16
CA LEU A 94 -10.64 0.67 -15.76
C LEU A 94 -9.14 0.57 -15.48
N VAL A 95 -8.46 -0.41 -16.08
CA VAL A 95 -6.99 -0.53 -16.01
C VAL A 95 -6.31 0.62 -16.76
N ALA A 96 -6.78 0.96 -17.97
CA ALA A 96 -6.23 2.07 -18.76
C ALA A 96 -6.36 3.43 -18.05
N LYS A 97 -7.48 3.64 -17.34
CA LYS A 97 -7.72 4.84 -16.51
C LYS A 97 -7.05 4.79 -15.15
N GLY A 98 -6.35 3.69 -14.81
CA GLY A 98 -5.63 3.54 -13.54
C GLY A 98 -6.51 3.33 -12.31
N ALA A 99 -7.79 2.99 -12.49
CA ALA A 99 -8.71 2.73 -11.38
C ALA A 99 -8.47 1.37 -10.72
N VAL A 100 -8.00 0.39 -11.49
CA VAL A 100 -7.69 -0.97 -11.04
C VAL A 100 -6.35 -1.45 -11.60
N ARG A 101 -5.75 -2.43 -10.92
CA ARG A 101 -4.51 -3.05 -11.36
C ARG A 101 -4.78 -4.12 -12.42
N LYS A 102 -3.80 -4.34 -13.27
CA LYS A 102 -3.85 -5.38 -14.30
C LYS A 102 -3.88 -6.78 -13.68
N ASN A 103 -4.61 -7.70 -14.32
CA ASN A 103 -4.72 -9.12 -13.95
C ASN A 103 -5.40 -9.42 -12.61
N GLU A 104 -6.21 -8.52 -12.09
CA GLU A 104 -7.01 -8.75 -10.90
C GLU A 104 -8.50 -8.69 -11.23
N LYS A 105 -9.32 -9.43 -10.46
CA LYS A 105 -10.77 -9.40 -10.59
C LYS A 105 -11.34 -8.13 -10.00
N VAL A 106 -12.38 -7.59 -10.64
CA VAL A 106 -12.99 -6.31 -10.29
C VAL A 106 -14.41 -6.53 -9.77
N LYS A 107 -14.74 -5.84 -8.67
CA LYS A 107 -16.09 -5.80 -8.13
C LYS A 107 -16.56 -4.37 -7.96
N VAL A 108 -17.73 -4.05 -8.52
CA VAL A 108 -18.38 -2.75 -8.35
C VAL A 108 -19.29 -2.78 -7.13
N LEU A 109 -19.14 -1.77 -6.26
CA LEU A 109 -19.93 -1.57 -5.06
C LEU A 109 -20.78 -0.29 -5.16
N GLY A 110 -21.91 -0.29 -4.46
CA GLY A 110 -22.96 0.73 -4.55
C GLY A 110 -22.74 2.00 -3.72
N ASP A 111 -21.51 2.31 -3.34
CA ASP A 111 -21.20 3.54 -2.64
C ASP A 111 -21.12 4.72 -3.62
N GLY A 112 -21.78 5.82 -3.26
CA GLY A 112 -21.99 6.98 -4.14
C GLY A 112 -23.24 6.84 -5.01
N ASP A 113 -23.53 7.90 -5.79
CA ASP A 113 -24.67 7.98 -6.69
C ASP A 113 -24.22 8.18 -8.15
N ILE A 114 -24.98 7.61 -9.06
CA ILE A 114 -24.75 7.76 -10.51
C ILE A 114 -25.94 8.48 -11.13
N GLY A 115 -25.64 9.58 -11.85
CA GLY A 115 -26.63 10.32 -12.65
C GLY A 115 -26.51 10.07 -14.16
N VAL A 116 -25.59 9.22 -14.59
CA VAL A 116 -25.29 8.94 -16.00
C VAL A 116 -25.53 7.47 -16.36
N LYS A 117 -25.94 7.24 -17.59
CA LYS A 117 -26.18 5.90 -18.11
C LYS A 117 -24.85 5.16 -18.34
N LEU A 118 -24.64 4.04 -17.65
CA LEU A 118 -23.45 3.18 -17.76
C LEU A 118 -23.82 1.75 -18.14
N SER A 119 -23.04 1.17 -19.00
CA SER A 119 -23.08 -0.25 -19.39
C SER A 119 -21.87 -0.95 -18.74
N VAL A 120 -22.08 -1.65 -17.63
CA VAL A 120 -20.99 -2.20 -16.81
C VAL A 120 -20.78 -3.67 -17.11
N SER A 121 -19.55 -4.01 -17.55
CA SER A 121 -19.10 -5.38 -17.84
C SER A 121 -17.86 -5.67 -17.00
N VAL A 122 -18.06 -6.25 -15.80
CA VAL A 122 -17.03 -6.57 -14.82
C VAL A 122 -17.31 -7.94 -14.19
N ASP A 123 -16.33 -8.47 -13.42
CA ASP A 123 -16.45 -9.82 -12.82
C ASP A 123 -17.59 -9.96 -11.82
N LYS A 124 -17.84 -8.92 -11.01
CA LYS A 124 -18.98 -8.89 -10.05
C LYS A 124 -19.51 -7.49 -9.82
N VAL A 125 -20.82 -7.42 -9.53
CA VAL A 125 -21.52 -6.20 -9.09
C VAL A 125 -22.29 -6.53 -7.81
N SER A 126 -22.40 -5.60 -6.88
CA SER A 126 -23.24 -5.76 -5.70
C SER A 126 -24.69 -5.44 -6.05
N GLY A 127 -25.66 -6.06 -5.35
CA GLY A 127 -27.08 -5.81 -5.60
C GLY A 127 -27.49 -4.34 -5.45
N SER A 128 -26.91 -3.62 -4.49
CA SER A 128 -27.14 -2.17 -4.35
C SER A 128 -26.57 -1.35 -5.50
N ALA A 129 -25.40 -1.76 -6.05
CA ALA A 129 -24.84 -1.11 -7.22
C ALA A 129 -25.67 -1.35 -8.48
N GLU A 130 -26.13 -2.60 -8.67
CA GLU A 130 -26.98 -2.97 -9.79
C GLU A 130 -28.28 -2.17 -9.80
N GLN A 131 -28.97 -2.07 -8.65
CA GLN A 131 -30.18 -1.27 -8.52
C GLN A 131 -29.96 0.20 -8.91
N LYS A 132 -28.88 0.82 -8.45
CA LYS A 132 -28.54 2.20 -8.76
C LYS A 132 -28.18 2.40 -10.25
N ILE A 133 -27.43 1.45 -10.85
CA ILE A 133 -27.08 1.48 -12.27
C ILE A 133 -28.36 1.37 -13.14
N VAL A 134 -29.24 0.44 -12.82
CA VAL A 134 -30.51 0.25 -13.53
C VAL A 134 -31.42 1.46 -13.35
N ALA A 135 -31.53 2.04 -12.15
CA ALA A 135 -32.28 3.26 -11.88
C ALA A 135 -31.79 4.46 -12.71
N ALA A 136 -30.47 4.55 -12.96
CA ALA A 136 -29.87 5.55 -13.85
C ALA A 136 -30.02 5.23 -15.35
N GLY A 137 -30.74 4.14 -15.71
CA GLY A 137 -30.96 3.72 -17.08
C GLY A 137 -29.79 2.95 -17.71
N GLY A 138 -28.84 2.50 -16.89
CA GLY A 138 -27.71 1.67 -17.30
C GLY A 138 -28.03 0.18 -17.37
N SER A 139 -27.04 -0.62 -17.71
CA SER A 139 -27.14 -2.09 -17.76
C SER A 139 -25.91 -2.75 -17.14
N VAL A 140 -26.08 -3.94 -16.60
CA VAL A 140 -25.03 -4.79 -16.06
C VAL A 140 -24.99 -6.08 -16.91
N LYS A 141 -23.80 -6.44 -17.38
CA LYS A 141 -23.53 -7.65 -18.17
C LYS A 141 -22.68 -8.63 -17.38
#